data_7e627fd338fe2ff2099664a3a8a1fc42
#
_entry.id   7e627fd338fe2ff2099664a3a8a1fc42
#
_cell.length_a   1.000
_cell.length_b   1.000
_cell.length_c   1.000
_cell.angle_alpha   90.00
_cell.angle_beta   90.00
_cell.angle_gamma   90.00
#
_symmetry.space_group_name_H-M   'P 1'
#
loop_
_entity.id
_entity.type
_entity.pdbx_description
1 polymer ?
#
loop_
_entity_poly.entity_id
_entity_poly.type
_entity_poly.pdbx_seq_one_letter_code
_entity_poly.pdbx_strand_id
1 'polypeptide(L)'
;GFASVAVETSSGPLVLDVPRRRLSARNPHQFLVLIGFTAILMSAIALIYLRNQMRPIRRLAFAAEAFGKGRVVPYRPAGATEVRSAGNAFLDMRDRIERQIDQRTMMLSGVSHDLRTPLTRMKLALSLMEESEDALAMRRDVEDMEGMLEAFLAFARGDALDEPSRTDPIALARDVIARSARNSPVFEGQMTGSGTAMLRPVALQRALENLVMNAVRYGNEARLSADISPNGISFVVEDSGPGIPPEKRDFVLKPFVRLDAARNQNTGSGVGLGLSIAADIARQHGGHLSIGESRDLGGARVEISIPR
;
A
#
# COMPACT_ATOMS: atom_id res chain seq x y z
N GLY A 1 -10.32 79.56 6.42
CA GLY A 1 -10.22 79.80 7.86
C GLY A 1 -8.80 79.50 8.33
N PHE A 2 -8.33 80.21 9.31
CA PHE A 2 -7.04 79.99 9.97
C PHE A 2 -7.27 79.24 11.28
N ALA A 3 -6.31 78.43 11.72
CA ALA A 3 -6.22 77.89 13.06
C ALA A 3 -5.14 78.71 13.80
N SER A 4 -5.52 79.36 14.91
CA SER A 4 -4.61 80.21 15.69
C SER A 4 -4.07 79.36 16.85
N VAL A 5 -2.76 79.20 16.91
CA VAL A 5 -2.04 78.52 18.02
C VAL A 5 -1.35 79.63 18.83
N ALA A 6 -1.75 79.87 20.08
CA ALA A 6 -1.11 80.76 20.99
C ALA A 6 -0.05 80.01 21.80
N VAL A 7 1.20 80.50 21.74
CA VAL A 7 2.31 80.03 22.53
C VAL A 7 2.74 81.11 23.48
N GLU A 8 2.68 80.92 24.78
CA GLU A 8 3.19 81.83 25.79
C GLU A 8 4.70 81.86 25.76
N THR A 9 5.26 83.01 25.52
CA THR A 9 6.69 83.28 25.60
C THR A 9 7.02 84.26 26.71
N SER A 10 8.25 84.30 27.14
CA SER A 10 8.74 85.27 28.20
C SER A 10 8.54 86.74 27.83
N SER A 11 8.19 87.07 26.60
CA SER A 11 7.95 88.40 26.11
C SER A 11 6.49 88.68 25.71
N GLY A 12 5.54 87.80 26.03
CA GLY A 12 4.12 87.89 25.72
C GLY A 12 3.62 86.72 24.81
N PRO A 13 2.28 86.61 24.65
CA PRO A 13 1.72 85.54 23.85
C PRO A 13 2.00 85.74 22.36
N LEU A 14 2.69 84.75 21.73
CA LEU A 14 2.88 84.73 20.29
C LEU A 14 1.71 84.00 19.66
N VAL A 15 0.88 84.67 18.88
CA VAL A 15 -0.22 84.04 18.14
C VAL A 15 0.24 83.70 16.72
N LEU A 16 0.32 82.43 16.40
CA LEU A 16 0.63 81.92 15.06
C LEU A 16 -0.66 81.56 14.35
N ASP A 17 -1.01 82.25 13.31
CA ASP A 17 -2.14 81.94 12.45
C ASP A 17 -1.68 81.00 11.31
N VAL A 18 -2.05 79.77 11.41
CA VAL A 18 -1.69 78.72 10.35
C VAL A 18 -2.95 78.51 9.50
N PRO A 19 -2.87 78.70 8.17
CA PRO A 19 -4.03 78.45 7.32
C PRO A 19 -4.41 76.97 7.42
N ARG A 20 -5.69 76.71 7.74
CA ARG A 20 -6.22 75.32 7.89
C ARG A 20 -5.92 74.39 6.68
N ARG A 21 -5.73 75.00 5.49
CA ARG A 21 -5.32 74.30 4.29
C ARG A 21 -3.94 73.64 4.40
N ARG A 22 -3.07 74.06 5.30
CA ARG A 22 -1.77 73.43 5.56
C ARG A 22 -1.82 72.35 6.63
N LEU A 23 -2.88 72.31 7.41
CA LEU A 23 -3.11 71.32 8.47
C LEU A 23 -3.97 70.14 7.99
N SER A 24 -4.71 70.29 6.88
CA SER A 24 -5.48 69.21 6.28
C SER A 24 -4.69 68.55 5.15
N ALA A 25 -4.60 67.21 5.12
CA ALA A 25 -4.05 66.54 4.00
C ALA A 25 -4.73 66.97 2.69
N ARG A 26 -3.94 67.47 1.75
CA ARG A 26 -4.42 68.15 0.53
C ARG A 26 -5.33 67.25 -0.35
N ASN A 27 -5.24 65.90 -0.18
CA ASN A 27 -6.07 64.94 -0.87
C ASN A 27 -6.24 63.68 0.00
N PRO A 28 -7.25 63.65 0.92
CA PRO A 28 -7.47 62.45 1.78
C PRO A 28 -7.76 61.19 0.98
N HIS A 29 -8.32 61.29 -0.21
CA HIS A 29 -8.58 60.16 -1.10
C HIS A 29 -7.29 59.48 -1.61
N GLN A 30 -6.24 60.29 -1.91
CA GLN A 30 -4.95 59.71 -2.36
C GLN A 30 -4.28 58.90 -1.26
N PHE A 31 -4.43 59.31 0.00
CA PHE A 31 -3.90 58.58 1.13
C PHE A 31 -4.61 57.22 1.33
N LEU A 32 -5.95 57.22 1.22
CA LEU A 32 -6.75 56.01 1.30
C LEU A 32 -6.44 55.02 0.13
N VAL A 33 -6.29 55.55 -1.08
CA VAL A 33 -5.91 54.75 -2.25
C VAL A 33 -4.50 54.15 -2.08
N LEU A 34 -3.55 54.92 -1.55
CA LEU A 34 -2.20 54.47 -1.29
C LEU A 34 -2.19 53.34 -0.24
N ILE A 35 -2.94 53.53 0.88
CA ILE A 35 -3.07 52.46 1.90
C ILE A 35 -3.72 51.23 1.29
N GLY A 36 -4.80 51.35 0.54
CA GLY A 36 -5.48 50.24 -0.12
C GLY A 36 -4.54 49.50 -1.08
N PHE A 37 -3.82 50.23 -1.92
CA PHE A 37 -2.87 49.66 -2.86
C PHE A 37 -1.72 48.91 -2.16
N THR A 38 -1.11 49.52 -1.13
CA THR A 38 -0.03 48.88 -0.37
C THR A 38 -0.52 47.64 0.39
N ALA A 39 -1.71 47.68 0.97
CA ALA A 39 -2.31 46.52 1.65
C ALA A 39 -2.56 45.35 0.69
N ILE A 40 -3.11 45.63 -0.50
CA ILE A 40 -3.35 44.63 -1.53
C ILE A 40 -2.01 44.04 -2.02
N LEU A 41 -1.03 44.92 -2.30
CA LEU A 41 0.30 44.48 -2.76
C LEU A 41 0.98 43.61 -1.73
N MET A 42 1.01 44.00 -0.46
CA MET A 42 1.60 43.24 0.63
C MET A 42 0.87 41.90 0.85
N SER A 43 -0.46 41.90 0.76
CA SER A 43 -1.25 40.66 0.83
C SER A 43 -0.92 39.71 -0.33
N ALA A 44 -0.80 40.23 -1.54
CA ALA A 44 -0.42 39.42 -2.71
C ALA A 44 0.98 38.79 -2.55
N ILE A 45 1.97 39.58 -2.11
CA ILE A 45 3.33 39.10 -1.83
C ILE A 45 3.30 38.02 -0.74
N ALA A 46 2.58 38.25 0.35
CA ALA A 46 2.45 37.31 1.46
C ALA A 46 1.81 35.98 1.00
N LEU A 47 0.76 36.04 0.19
CA LEU A 47 0.10 34.86 -0.35
C LEU A 47 1.01 34.07 -1.30
N ILE A 48 1.75 34.75 -2.18
CA ILE A 48 2.72 34.11 -3.08
C ILE A 48 3.83 33.43 -2.27
N TYR A 49 4.37 34.14 -1.27
CA TYR A 49 5.41 33.60 -0.39
C TYR A 49 4.91 32.38 0.37
N LEU A 50 3.75 32.46 1.02
CA LEU A 50 3.15 31.34 1.77
C LEU A 50 2.91 30.14 0.86
N ARG A 51 2.34 30.37 -0.32
CA ARG A 51 2.10 29.31 -1.31
C ARG A 51 3.40 28.63 -1.75
N ASN A 52 4.47 29.38 -1.90
CA ASN A 52 5.78 28.85 -2.28
C ASN A 52 6.41 28.03 -1.16
N GLN A 53 6.21 28.39 0.11
CA GLN A 53 6.68 27.63 1.27
C GLN A 53 5.86 26.35 1.52
N MET A 54 4.56 26.37 1.24
CA MET A 54 3.69 25.21 1.47
C MET A 54 3.88 24.08 0.44
N ARG A 55 4.32 24.39 -0.77
CA ARG A 55 4.55 23.38 -1.83
C ARG A 55 5.56 22.30 -1.47
N PRO A 56 6.76 22.63 -0.96
CA PRO A 56 7.74 21.63 -0.54
C PRO A 56 7.25 20.73 0.59
N ILE A 57 6.51 21.29 1.57
CA ILE A 57 5.94 20.54 2.69
C ILE A 57 4.90 19.53 2.18
N ARG A 58 4.02 19.94 1.26
CA ARG A 58 3.04 19.05 0.66
C ARG A 58 3.70 17.91 -0.15
N ARG A 59 4.80 18.21 -0.86
CA ARG A 59 5.57 17.19 -1.59
C ARG A 59 6.22 16.18 -0.65
N LEU A 60 6.77 16.65 0.48
CA LEU A 60 7.34 15.76 1.50
C LEU A 60 6.25 14.86 2.11
N ALA A 61 5.11 15.44 2.49
CA ALA A 61 3.98 14.68 3.04
C ALA A 61 3.47 13.62 2.05
N PHE A 62 3.32 13.98 0.76
CA PHE A 62 2.93 13.03 -0.29
C PHE A 62 3.96 11.91 -0.48
N ALA A 63 5.26 12.23 -0.47
CA ALA A 63 6.32 11.22 -0.59
C ALA A 63 6.33 10.28 0.61
N ALA A 64 6.15 10.80 1.84
CA ALA A 64 6.08 10.02 3.06
C ALA A 64 4.83 9.10 3.08
N GLU A 65 3.67 9.62 2.67
CA GLU A 65 2.44 8.83 2.56
C GLU A 65 2.56 7.72 1.49
N ALA A 66 3.14 8.05 0.33
CA ALA A 66 3.37 7.08 -0.74
C ALA A 66 4.31 5.96 -0.27
N PHE A 67 5.39 6.31 0.42
CA PHE A 67 6.33 5.34 0.98
C PHE A 67 5.67 4.44 2.04
N GLY A 68 4.85 5.01 2.93
CA GLY A 68 4.06 4.23 3.89
C GLY A 68 3.07 3.25 3.24
N LYS A 69 2.64 3.52 2.00
CA LYS A 69 1.80 2.63 1.18
C LYS A 69 2.62 1.68 0.28
N GLY A 70 3.94 1.55 0.52
CA GLY A 70 4.83 0.70 -0.28
C GLY A 70 5.12 1.22 -1.70
N ARG A 71 4.87 2.52 -1.98
CA ARG A 71 5.14 3.15 -3.28
C ARG A 71 6.31 4.11 -3.18
N VAL A 72 7.33 3.91 -4.00
CA VAL A 72 8.49 4.81 -4.08
C VAL A 72 8.19 5.89 -5.13
N VAL A 73 8.14 7.14 -4.71
CA VAL A 73 7.97 8.29 -5.60
C VAL A 73 9.25 9.13 -5.63
N PRO A 74 9.65 9.68 -6.78
CA PRO A 74 10.78 10.58 -6.85
C PRO A 74 10.55 11.81 -5.98
N TYR A 75 11.43 12.05 -5.01
CA TYR A 75 11.38 13.21 -4.13
C TYR A 75 12.74 13.90 -4.08
N ARG A 76 12.75 15.22 -4.19
CA ARG A 76 13.95 16.05 -4.01
C ARG A 76 13.66 17.10 -2.94
N PRO A 77 14.47 17.18 -1.88
CA PRO A 77 14.35 18.18 -0.84
C PRO A 77 14.43 19.59 -1.40
N ALA A 78 13.43 20.43 -1.10
CA ALA A 78 13.34 21.80 -1.58
C ALA A 78 12.68 22.69 -0.53
N GLY A 79 12.76 24.02 -0.71
CA GLY A 79 12.16 25.02 0.18
C GLY A 79 13.16 25.59 1.19
N ALA A 80 12.63 26.06 2.33
CA ALA A 80 13.43 26.60 3.44
C ALA A 80 14.40 25.56 4.00
N THR A 81 15.42 26.03 4.71
CA THR A 81 16.50 25.16 5.24
C THR A 81 15.94 24.06 6.14
N GLU A 82 14.96 24.38 6.97
CA GLU A 82 14.30 23.44 7.89
C GLU A 82 13.52 22.36 7.14
N VAL A 83 12.81 22.76 6.07
CA VAL A 83 12.05 21.83 5.24
C VAL A 83 12.99 20.92 4.43
N ARG A 84 14.11 21.45 3.93
CA ARG A 84 15.15 20.64 3.26
C ARG A 84 15.81 19.66 4.23
N SER A 85 16.09 20.09 5.46
CA SER A 85 16.65 19.22 6.49
C SER A 85 15.69 18.07 6.82
N ALA A 86 14.40 18.36 7.02
CA ALA A 86 13.36 17.35 7.22
C ALA A 86 13.25 16.40 6.00
N GLY A 87 13.35 16.94 4.78
CA GLY A 87 13.34 16.14 3.55
C GLY A 87 14.55 15.20 3.43
N ASN A 88 15.73 15.65 3.79
CA ASN A 88 16.94 14.82 3.83
C ASN A 88 16.81 13.72 4.90
N ALA A 89 16.37 14.06 6.12
CA ALA A 89 16.14 13.08 7.18
C ALA A 89 15.10 12.01 6.76
N PHE A 90 14.06 12.39 6.01
CA PHE A 90 13.11 11.44 5.43
C PHE A 90 13.79 10.49 4.42
N LEU A 91 14.64 11.02 3.53
CA LEU A 91 15.37 10.18 2.56
C LEU A 91 16.33 9.21 3.27
N ASP A 92 17.09 9.68 4.24
CA ASP A 92 18.00 8.84 5.04
C ASP A 92 17.25 7.72 5.77
N MET A 93 16.09 8.05 6.35
CA MET A 93 15.21 7.06 6.99
C MET A 93 14.70 6.03 5.99
N ARG A 94 14.21 6.49 4.82
CA ARG A 94 13.73 5.63 3.74
C ARG A 94 14.83 4.66 3.28
N ASP A 95 16.00 5.19 2.94
CA ASP A 95 17.14 4.41 2.46
C ASP A 95 17.65 3.41 3.52
N ARG A 96 17.51 3.76 4.81
CA ARG A 96 17.82 2.84 5.90
C ARG A 96 16.81 1.71 6.00
N ILE A 97 15.51 2.00 5.84
CA ILE A 97 14.44 0.98 5.86
C ILE A 97 14.60 0.05 4.65
N GLU A 98 14.83 0.59 3.45
CA GLU A 98 15.06 -0.20 2.24
C GLU A 98 16.25 -1.14 2.43
N ARG A 99 17.38 -0.64 2.90
CA ARG A 99 18.56 -1.49 3.20
C ARG A 99 18.28 -2.57 4.24
N GLN A 100 17.47 -2.30 5.26
CA GLN A 100 17.09 -3.31 6.26
C GLN A 100 16.20 -4.40 5.63
N ILE A 101 15.29 -4.04 4.75
CA ILE A 101 14.44 -4.99 4.01
C ILE A 101 15.31 -5.86 3.11
N ASP A 102 16.21 -5.27 2.34
CA ASP A 102 17.12 -5.98 1.43
C ASP A 102 18.04 -6.94 2.20
N GLN A 103 18.65 -6.48 3.29
CA GLN A 103 19.51 -7.30 4.14
C GLN A 103 18.73 -8.48 4.74
N ARG A 104 17.51 -8.24 5.21
CA ARG A 104 16.64 -9.30 5.75
C ARG A 104 16.28 -10.31 4.67
N THR A 105 15.95 -9.86 3.47
CA THR A 105 15.62 -10.70 2.32
C THR A 105 16.80 -11.53 1.87
N MET A 106 18.00 -10.94 1.82
CA MET A 106 19.24 -11.63 1.47
C MET A 106 19.58 -12.70 2.51
N MET A 107 19.48 -12.40 3.81
CA MET A 107 19.71 -13.35 4.89
C MET A 107 18.74 -14.54 4.79
N LEU A 108 17.44 -14.29 4.59
CA LEU A 108 16.44 -15.32 4.44
C LEU A 108 16.65 -16.17 3.19
N SER A 109 17.14 -15.57 2.10
CA SER A 109 17.52 -16.31 0.88
C SER A 109 18.71 -17.25 1.11
N GLY A 110 19.72 -16.80 1.87
CA GLY A 110 20.87 -17.61 2.27
C GLY A 110 20.47 -18.80 3.15
N VAL A 111 19.71 -18.53 4.20
CA VAL A 111 19.20 -19.60 5.11
C VAL A 111 18.41 -20.66 4.34
N SER A 112 17.61 -20.21 3.38
CA SER A 112 16.82 -21.17 2.59
C SER A 112 17.64 -22.03 1.65
N HIS A 113 18.67 -21.45 1.02
CA HIS A 113 19.61 -22.22 0.23
C HIS A 113 20.26 -23.32 1.10
N ASP A 114 20.67 -22.94 2.31
CA ASP A 114 21.33 -23.86 3.24
C ASP A 114 20.37 -24.94 3.80
N LEU A 115 19.09 -24.61 3.93
CA LEU A 115 18.06 -25.59 4.33
C LEU A 115 17.63 -26.51 3.17
N ARG A 116 17.68 -26.06 1.92
CA ARG A 116 17.33 -26.87 0.75
C ARG A 116 18.29 -28.06 0.59
N THR A 117 19.57 -27.86 0.88
CA THR A 117 20.60 -28.93 0.75
C THR A 117 20.30 -30.16 1.62
N PRO A 118 20.03 -30.05 2.95
CA PRO A 118 19.68 -31.19 3.77
C PRO A 118 18.33 -31.83 3.39
N LEU A 119 17.33 -31.00 2.99
CA LEU A 119 16.03 -31.48 2.51
C LEU A 119 16.19 -32.35 1.26
N THR A 120 17.00 -31.92 0.30
CA THR A 120 17.30 -32.70 -0.90
C THR A 120 18.02 -34.03 -0.57
N ARG A 121 18.95 -34.02 0.41
CA ARG A 121 19.62 -35.23 0.89
C ARG A 121 18.63 -36.18 1.55
N MET A 122 17.72 -35.69 2.40
CA MET A 122 16.68 -36.52 3.02
C MET A 122 15.77 -37.15 1.97
N LYS A 123 15.32 -36.35 0.98
CA LYS A 123 14.49 -36.81 -0.14
C LYS A 123 15.19 -37.92 -0.93
N LEU A 124 16.49 -37.76 -1.22
CA LEU A 124 17.28 -38.79 -1.90
C LEU A 124 17.44 -40.05 -1.04
N ALA A 125 17.75 -39.90 0.26
CA ALA A 125 17.86 -41.05 1.16
C ALA A 125 16.55 -41.85 1.23
N LEU A 126 15.41 -41.14 1.38
CA LEU A 126 14.07 -41.74 1.40
C LEU A 126 13.67 -42.39 0.05
N SER A 127 14.22 -41.92 -1.07
CA SER A 127 13.96 -42.53 -2.39
C SER A 127 14.70 -43.84 -2.59
N LEU A 128 15.76 -44.10 -1.81
CA LEU A 128 16.57 -45.33 -1.83
C LEU A 128 16.12 -46.35 -0.79
N MET A 129 15.18 -45.98 0.11
CA MET A 129 14.62 -46.92 1.09
C MET A 129 13.54 -47.80 0.45
N GLU A 130 13.35 -49.00 0.99
CA GLU A 130 12.22 -49.87 0.63
C GLU A 130 10.89 -49.16 0.94
N GLU A 131 9.89 -49.34 0.09
CA GLU A 131 8.55 -48.75 0.28
C GLU A 131 7.90 -49.36 1.54
N SER A 132 7.82 -48.56 2.58
CA SER A 132 7.07 -48.84 3.82
C SER A 132 6.13 -47.66 4.10
N GLU A 133 5.10 -47.88 4.91
CA GLU A 133 4.19 -46.81 5.32
C GLU A 133 4.96 -45.64 6.00
N ASP A 134 5.96 -45.97 6.81
CA ASP A 134 6.82 -44.98 7.48
C ASP A 134 7.67 -44.20 6.49
N ALA A 135 8.26 -44.86 5.48
CA ALA A 135 9.04 -44.17 4.44
C ALA A 135 8.17 -43.24 3.59
N LEU A 136 6.93 -43.63 3.28
CA LEU A 136 5.97 -42.80 2.58
C LEU A 136 5.52 -41.60 3.43
N ALA A 137 5.33 -41.78 4.73
CA ALA A 137 5.01 -40.68 5.66
C ALA A 137 6.15 -39.68 5.75
N MET A 138 7.40 -40.16 5.96
CA MET A 138 8.58 -39.28 5.99
C MET A 138 8.81 -38.53 4.68
N ARG A 139 8.53 -39.16 3.52
CA ARG A 139 8.64 -38.50 2.22
C ARG A 139 7.67 -37.34 2.11
N ARG A 140 6.42 -37.49 2.56
CA ARG A 140 5.43 -36.41 2.63
C ARG A 140 5.89 -35.29 3.56
N ASP A 141 6.42 -35.62 4.74
CA ASP A 141 6.92 -34.62 5.69
C ASP A 141 8.06 -33.79 5.10
N VAL A 142 8.99 -34.41 4.35
CA VAL A 142 10.08 -33.70 3.67
C VAL A 142 9.55 -32.81 2.54
N GLU A 143 8.58 -33.27 1.75
CA GLU A 143 7.92 -32.47 0.71
C GLU A 143 7.15 -31.26 1.31
N ASP A 144 6.51 -31.50 2.44
CA ASP A 144 5.83 -30.45 3.20
C ASP A 144 6.81 -29.39 3.74
N MET A 145 7.96 -29.82 4.28
CA MET A 145 9.01 -28.91 4.73
C MET A 145 9.59 -28.08 3.57
N GLU A 146 9.80 -28.69 2.39
CA GLU A 146 10.25 -28.00 1.18
C GLU A 146 9.22 -26.95 0.74
N GLY A 147 7.95 -27.30 0.70
CA GLY A 147 6.85 -26.38 0.40
C GLY A 147 6.72 -25.22 1.42
N MET A 148 6.91 -25.51 2.72
CA MET A 148 6.95 -24.49 3.77
C MET A 148 8.09 -23.49 3.57
N LEU A 149 9.27 -24.00 3.26
CA LEU A 149 10.45 -23.18 3.03
C LEU A 149 10.29 -22.26 1.82
N GLU A 150 9.74 -22.78 0.72
CA GLU A 150 9.46 -21.99 -0.48
C GLU A 150 8.40 -20.92 -0.25
N ALA A 151 7.31 -21.25 0.45
CA ALA A 151 6.26 -20.30 0.80
C ALA A 151 6.78 -19.19 1.73
N PHE A 152 7.62 -19.55 2.72
CA PHE A 152 8.26 -18.60 3.62
C PHE A 152 9.19 -17.63 2.89
N LEU A 153 10.02 -18.15 1.98
CA LEU A 153 10.92 -17.32 1.15
C LEU A 153 10.15 -16.38 0.25
N ALA A 154 9.14 -16.92 -0.39
CA ALA A 154 8.29 -16.14 -1.26
C ALA A 154 7.60 -14.99 -0.48
N PHE A 155 7.18 -15.24 0.76
CA PHE A 155 6.66 -14.21 1.67
C PHE A 155 7.73 -13.18 2.06
N ALA A 156 8.94 -13.65 2.38
CA ALA A 156 10.02 -12.81 2.88
C ALA A 156 10.67 -11.92 1.80
N ARG A 157 10.71 -12.39 0.54
CA ARG A 157 11.25 -11.60 -0.59
C ARG A 157 10.36 -10.42 -0.93
N GLY A 158 9.08 -10.48 -0.62
CA GLY A 158 8.11 -9.49 -1.08
C GLY A 158 8.13 -9.37 -2.61
N ASP A 159 7.16 -8.69 -3.17
CA ASP A 159 7.12 -8.43 -4.62
C ASP A 159 7.87 -7.13 -4.98
N ALA A 160 9.03 -6.89 -4.32
CA ALA A 160 9.80 -5.65 -4.42
C ALA A 160 10.32 -5.35 -5.84
N LEU A 161 10.35 -6.36 -6.71
CA LEU A 161 10.84 -6.24 -8.10
C LEU A 161 9.70 -6.16 -9.13
N ASP A 162 8.44 -6.28 -8.73
CA ASP A 162 7.31 -6.23 -9.65
C ASP A 162 6.86 -4.77 -9.84
N GLU A 163 7.27 -4.16 -10.96
CA GLU A 163 6.89 -2.78 -11.27
C GLU A 163 5.44 -2.70 -11.77
N PRO A 164 4.68 -1.66 -11.35
CA PRO A 164 3.33 -1.45 -11.87
C PRO A 164 3.34 -1.29 -13.40
N SER A 165 2.54 -2.09 -14.08
CA SER A 165 2.39 -2.07 -15.54
C SER A 165 0.91 -2.04 -15.94
N ARG A 166 0.63 -1.61 -17.18
CA ARG A 166 -0.72 -1.65 -17.72
C ARG A 166 -1.14 -3.09 -17.96
N THR A 167 -2.01 -3.58 -17.11
CA THR A 167 -2.46 -4.98 -17.09
C THR A 167 -3.97 -5.05 -17.26
N ASP A 168 -4.43 -6.02 -18.03
CA ASP A 168 -5.86 -6.39 -18.11
C ASP A 168 -6.18 -7.35 -16.96
N PRO A 169 -7.03 -6.95 -15.98
CA PRO A 169 -7.35 -7.79 -14.83
C PRO A 169 -8.08 -9.08 -15.19
N ILE A 170 -8.92 -9.04 -16.25
CA ILE A 170 -9.68 -10.22 -16.70
C ILE A 170 -8.74 -11.23 -17.35
N ALA A 171 -7.83 -10.76 -18.21
CA ALA A 171 -6.83 -11.63 -18.81
C ALA A 171 -5.95 -12.30 -17.74
N LEU A 172 -5.54 -11.53 -16.72
CA LEU A 172 -4.77 -12.06 -15.58
C LEU A 172 -5.54 -13.15 -14.80
N ALA A 173 -6.82 -12.93 -14.51
CA ALA A 173 -7.67 -13.92 -13.83
C ALA A 173 -7.81 -15.20 -14.66
N ARG A 174 -8.02 -15.09 -15.96
CA ARG A 174 -8.09 -16.24 -16.86
C ARG A 174 -6.78 -17.03 -16.94
N ASP A 175 -5.64 -16.34 -16.95
CA ASP A 175 -4.32 -16.99 -16.90
C ASP A 175 -4.14 -17.82 -15.61
N VAL A 176 -4.57 -17.28 -14.46
CA VAL A 176 -4.56 -18.02 -13.19
C VAL A 176 -5.46 -19.25 -13.26
N ILE A 177 -6.69 -19.11 -13.78
CA ILE A 177 -7.61 -20.23 -13.96
C ILE A 177 -6.96 -21.31 -14.86
N ALA A 178 -6.44 -20.92 -16.02
CA ALA A 178 -5.84 -21.86 -16.99
C ALA A 178 -4.64 -22.64 -16.42
N ARG A 179 -3.84 -22.00 -15.57
CA ARG A 179 -2.70 -22.65 -14.88
C ARG A 179 -3.18 -23.58 -13.78
N SER A 180 -4.12 -23.13 -12.95
CA SER A 180 -4.62 -23.90 -11.82
C SER A 180 -5.51 -25.08 -12.24
N ALA A 181 -6.29 -24.95 -13.31
CA ALA A 181 -7.20 -25.97 -13.80
C ALA A 181 -6.50 -27.26 -14.31
N ARG A 182 -5.19 -27.19 -14.57
CA ARG A 182 -4.41 -28.39 -14.98
C ARG A 182 -4.37 -29.47 -13.91
N ASN A 183 -4.39 -29.07 -12.64
CA ASN A 183 -4.20 -29.98 -11.50
C ASN A 183 -5.33 -29.91 -10.47
N SER A 184 -6.34 -29.05 -10.68
CA SER A 184 -7.36 -28.75 -9.68
C SER A 184 -8.68 -28.30 -10.32
N PRO A 185 -9.84 -28.60 -9.74
CA PRO A 185 -11.16 -28.18 -10.25
C PRO A 185 -11.38 -26.69 -9.99
N VAL A 186 -10.87 -25.85 -10.88
CA VAL A 186 -11.00 -24.40 -10.85
C VAL A 186 -11.86 -23.95 -12.05
N PHE A 187 -12.92 -23.19 -11.77
CA PHE A 187 -13.89 -22.77 -12.74
C PHE A 187 -13.86 -21.24 -12.94
N GLU A 188 -14.12 -20.81 -14.18
CA GLU A 188 -14.35 -19.41 -14.48
C GLU A 188 -15.73 -19.00 -13.96
N GLY A 189 -15.75 -17.97 -13.11
CA GLY A 189 -16.95 -17.32 -12.65
C GLY A 189 -17.34 -16.14 -13.52
N GLN A 190 -17.97 -15.14 -12.93
CA GLN A 190 -18.39 -13.95 -13.64
C GLN A 190 -17.18 -13.06 -13.99
N MET A 191 -17.03 -12.75 -15.29
CA MET A 191 -15.99 -11.82 -15.78
C MET A 191 -16.69 -10.61 -16.40
N THR A 192 -16.69 -9.46 -15.67
CA THR A 192 -17.44 -8.26 -16.09
C THR A 192 -16.51 -7.06 -16.25
N GLY A 193 -16.91 -6.17 -17.15
CA GLY A 193 -16.16 -4.97 -17.48
C GLY A 193 -15.05 -5.22 -18.52
N SER A 194 -14.29 -4.17 -18.81
CA SER A 194 -13.15 -4.20 -19.72
C SER A 194 -12.20 -3.04 -19.45
N GLY A 195 -10.94 -3.21 -19.79
CA GLY A 195 -9.93 -2.17 -19.69
C GLY A 195 -8.66 -2.62 -19.00
N THR A 196 -7.72 -1.70 -18.91
CA THR A 196 -6.43 -1.92 -18.26
C THR A 196 -6.29 -1.01 -17.04
N ALA A 197 -5.52 -1.46 -16.04
CA ALA A 197 -5.15 -0.68 -14.87
C ALA A 197 -3.65 -0.81 -14.60
N MET A 198 -3.11 0.12 -13.83
CA MET A 198 -1.73 0.05 -13.34
C MET A 198 -1.66 -0.92 -12.17
N LEU A 199 -1.26 -2.15 -12.45
CA LEU A 199 -1.18 -3.24 -11.49
C LEU A 199 0.24 -3.82 -11.47
N ARG A 200 0.57 -4.53 -10.41
CA ARG A 200 1.76 -5.38 -10.32
C ARG A 200 1.34 -6.81 -10.70
N PRO A 201 1.52 -7.22 -11.94
CA PRO A 201 0.89 -8.45 -12.46
C PRO A 201 1.42 -9.71 -11.78
N VAL A 202 2.71 -9.81 -11.50
CA VAL A 202 3.31 -10.99 -10.85
C VAL A 202 2.82 -11.13 -9.41
N ALA A 203 2.79 -10.02 -8.66
CA ALA A 203 2.28 -10.01 -7.30
C ALA A 203 0.80 -10.42 -7.26
N LEU A 204 -0.01 -9.80 -8.13
CA LEU A 204 -1.46 -10.06 -8.15
C LEU A 204 -1.78 -11.49 -8.61
N GLN A 205 -1.06 -12.00 -9.62
CA GLN A 205 -1.16 -13.40 -10.04
C GLN A 205 -0.91 -14.34 -8.85
N ARG A 206 0.17 -14.10 -8.09
CA ARG A 206 0.52 -14.87 -6.90
C ARG A 206 -0.56 -14.79 -5.82
N ALA A 207 -1.15 -13.60 -5.59
CA ALA A 207 -2.27 -13.45 -4.65
C ALA A 207 -3.44 -14.34 -5.05
N LEU A 208 -3.84 -14.29 -6.34
CA LEU A 208 -4.94 -15.10 -6.86
C LEU A 208 -4.63 -16.59 -6.81
N GLU A 209 -3.41 -17.03 -7.17
CA GLU A 209 -2.98 -18.42 -7.06
C GLU A 209 -3.06 -18.93 -5.60
N ASN A 210 -2.65 -18.11 -4.62
CA ASN A 210 -2.78 -18.44 -3.21
C ASN A 210 -4.24 -18.61 -2.77
N LEU A 211 -5.14 -17.73 -3.23
CA LEU A 211 -6.56 -17.81 -2.92
C LEU A 211 -7.21 -19.05 -3.57
N VAL A 212 -6.91 -19.29 -4.84
CA VAL A 212 -7.41 -20.45 -5.59
C VAL A 212 -6.91 -21.76 -4.96
N MET A 213 -5.62 -21.84 -4.61
CA MET A 213 -5.06 -23.01 -3.93
C MET A 213 -5.72 -23.26 -2.58
N ASN A 214 -6.00 -22.20 -1.82
CA ASN A 214 -6.77 -22.32 -0.58
C ASN A 214 -8.18 -22.86 -0.84
N ALA A 215 -8.88 -22.29 -1.81
CA ALA A 215 -10.23 -22.69 -2.17
C ALA A 215 -10.32 -24.18 -2.55
N VAL A 216 -9.40 -24.65 -3.39
CA VAL A 216 -9.31 -26.06 -3.78
C VAL A 216 -8.96 -26.97 -2.59
N ARG A 217 -8.04 -26.52 -1.71
CA ARG A 217 -7.63 -27.31 -0.54
C ARG A 217 -8.75 -27.56 0.45
N TYR A 218 -9.58 -26.56 0.70
CA TYR A 218 -10.61 -26.62 1.73
C TYR A 218 -12.01 -26.91 1.18
N GLY A 219 -12.22 -26.68 -0.13
CA GLY A 219 -13.53 -26.68 -0.75
C GLY A 219 -13.74 -27.64 -1.91
N ASN A 220 -12.88 -28.55 -2.25
CA ASN A 220 -12.99 -29.44 -3.40
C ASN A 220 -13.09 -28.76 -4.77
N GLU A 221 -13.71 -27.59 -4.88
CA GLU A 221 -13.79 -26.78 -6.11
C GLU A 221 -13.58 -25.30 -5.78
N ALA A 222 -13.06 -24.56 -6.76
CA ALA A 222 -12.85 -23.12 -6.67
C ALA A 222 -13.46 -22.41 -7.87
N ARG A 223 -14.07 -21.24 -7.64
CA ARG A 223 -14.57 -20.34 -8.69
C ARG A 223 -13.87 -18.99 -8.57
N LEU A 224 -13.22 -18.54 -9.63
CA LEU A 224 -12.59 -17.20 -9.70
C LEU A 224 -13.41 -16.30 -10.62
N SER A 225 -13.87 -15.18 -10.07
CA SER A 225 -14.57 -14.10 -10.77
C SER A 225 -13.73 -12.83 -10.75
N ALA A 226 -13.90 -11.97 -11.77
CA ALA A 226 -13.27 -10.66 -11.83
C ALA A 226 -14.25 -9.61 -12.36
N ASP A 227 -14.26 -8.43 -11.73
CA ASP A 227 -15.08 -7.29 -12.14
C ASP A 227 -14.24 -6.01 -12.27
N ILE A 228 -14.43 -5.30 -13.39
CA ILE A 228 -13.84 -3.99 -13.62
C ILE A 228 -14.96 -2.97 -13.66
N SER A 229 -15.06 -2.15 -12.61
CA SER A 229 -16.05 -1.10 -12.47
C SER A 229 -15.41 0.30 -12.48
N PRO A 230 -16.19 1.38 -12.59
CA PRO A 230 -15.68 2.74 -12.41
C PRO A 230 -15.06 3.00 -11.04
N ASN A 231 -15.50 2.27 -10.02
CA ASN A 231 -15.08 2.44 -8.63
C ASN A 231 -13.84 1.61 -8.27
N GLY A 232 -13.46 0.63 -9.11
CA GLY A 232 -12.33 -0.24 -8.82
C GLY A 232 -12.38 -1.56 -9.57
N ILE A 233 -11.47 -2.43 -9.18
CA ILE A 233 -11.33 -3.79 -9.68
C ILE A 233 -11.55 -4.73 -8.50
N SER A 234 -12.37 -5.74 -8.68
CA SER A 234 -12.52 -6.80 -7.69
C SER A 234 -12.20 -8.18 -8.28
N PHE A 235 -11.55 -9.00 -7.49
CA PHE A 235 -11.33 -10.42 -7.75
C PHE A 235 -11.96 -11.21 -6.63
N VAL A 236 -12.81 -12.17 -6.96
CA VAL A 236 -13.55 -12.98 -5.99
C VAL A 236 -13.23 -14.43 -6.21
N VAL A 237 -12.73 -15.10 -5.16
CA VAL A 237 -12.54 -16.55 -5.14
C VAL A 237 -13.54 -17.13 -4.17
N GLU A 238 -14.33 -18.10 -4.65
CA GLU A 238 -15.35 -18.82 -3.88
C GLU A 238 -15.03 -20.30 -3.86
N ASP A 239 -15.37 -20.96 -2.77
CA ASP A 239 -15.22 -22.40 -2.60
C ASP A 239 -16.47 -23.09 -2.06
N SER A 240 -16.50 -24.42 -2.12
CA SER A 240 -17.55 -25.27 -1.57
C SER A 240 -17.18 -25.90 -0.20
N GLY A 241 -16.21 -25.28 0.49
CA GLY A 241 -15.71 -25.77 1.77
C GLY A 241 -16.58 -25.41 2.97
N PRO A 242 -16.06 -25.61 4.19
CA PRO A 242 -16.80 -25.33 5.44
C PRO A 242 -16.95 -23.82 5.74
N GLY A 243 -16.37 -22.94 4.90
CA GLY A 243 -16.36 -21.51 5.15
C GLY A 243 -15.44 -21.08 6.29
N ILE A 244 -15.44 -19.76 6.60
CA ILE A 244 -14.66 -19.17 7.69
C ILE A 244 -15.62 -18.44 8.62
N PRO A 245 -15.74 -18.87 9.90
CA PRO A 245 -16.61 -18.22 10.89
C PRO A 245 -16.28 -16.72 11.03
N PRO A 246 -17.29 -15.85 11.17
CA PRO A 246 -17.10 -14.40 11.23
C PRO A 246 -16.06 -13.94 12.27
N GLU A 247 -16.08 -14.55 13.45
CA GLU A 247 -15.19 -14.25 14.57
C GLU A 247 -13.71 -14.63 14.31
N LYS A 248 -13.46 -15.48 13.32
CA LYS A 248 -12.11 -15.95 12.95
C LYS A 248 -11.55 -15.29 11.69
N ARG A 249 -12.35 -14.46 10.96
CA ARG A 249 -11.96 -13.89 9.67
C ARG A 249 -10.71 -12.98 9.78
N ASP A 250 -10.63 -12.15 10.80
CA ASP A 250 -9.45 -11.30 11.03
C ASP A 250 -8.25 -12.11 11.53
N PHE A 251 -8.50 -13.20 12.22
CA PHE A 251 -7.45 -14.05 12.75
C PHE A 251 -6.73 -14.85 11.66
N VAL A 252 -7.45 -15.36 10.66
CA VAL A 252 -6.86 -16.13 9.54
C VAL A 252 -6.06 -15.27 8.56
N LEU A 253 -6.15 -13.95 8.63
CA LEU A 253 -5.31 -13.03 7.87
C LEU A 253 -3.91 -12.84 8.47
N LYS A 254 -3.69 -13.33 9.70
CA LYS A 254 -2.36 -13.29 10.33
C LYS A 254 -1.46 -14.37 9.73
N PRO A 255 -0.16 -14.10 9.52
CA PRO A 255 0.78 -15.10 9.05
C PRO A 255 0.83 -16.33 9.97
N PHE A 256 1.01 -17.51 9.39
CA PHE A 256 1.15 -18.80 10.09
C PHE A 256 -0.09 -19.27 10.86
N VAL A 257 -1.24 -18.66 10.65
CA VAL A 257 -2.49 -19.06 11.31
C VAL A 257 -3.22 -20.13 10.50
N ARG A 258 -3.70 -21.17 11.19
CA ARG A 258 -4.56 -22.24 10.67
C ARG A 258 -5.72 -22.47 11.61
N LEU A 259 -6.93 -22.70 11.07
CA LEU A 259 -8.14 -22.88 11.88
C LEU A 259 -8.24 -24.31 12.47
N ASP A 260 -7.71 -25.33 11.76
CA ASP A 260 -7.78 -26.73 12.18
C ASP A 260 -6.41 -27.40 12.04
N ALA A 261 -5.68 -27.49 13.14
CA ALA A 261 -4.44 -28.28 13.22
C ALA A 261 -4.69 -29.81 13.21
N ALA A 262 -5.91 -30.24 13.59
CA ALA A 262 -6.21 -31.67 13.85
C ALA A 262 -6.92 -32.41 12.71
N ARG A 263 -7.53 -31.72 11.73
CA ARG A 263 -8.39 -32.34 10.72
C ARG A 263 -7.71 -32.65 9.38
N ASN A 264 -6.51 -32.17 9.14
CA ASN A 264 -5.88 -32.18 7.82
C ASN A 264 -4.50 -32.84 7.75
N GLN A 265 -4.27 -33.95 8.46
CA GLN A 265 -3.09 -34.78 8.19
C GLN A 265 -3.10 -35.46 6.80
N ASN A 266 -4.28 -35.50 6.14
CA ASN A 266 -4.44 -36.16 4.82
C ASN A 266 -4.53 -35.17 3.62
N THR A 267 -4.57 -33.84 3.83
CA THR A 267 -4.80 -32.86 2.74
C THR A 267 -3.64 -31.88 2.52
N GLY A 268 -2.40 -32.33 2.74
CA GLY A 268 -1.19 -31.52 2.46
C GLY A 268 -0.99 -30.32 3.40
N SER A 269 0.24 -30.06 3.83
CA SER A 269 0.54 -29.02 4.80
C SER A 269 0.55 -27.63 4.18
N GLY A 270 -0.47 -26.83 4.43
CA GLY A 270 -0.46 -25.40 4.15
C GLY A 270 0.22 -24.63 5.27
N VAL A 271 1.17 -23.77 4.93
CA VAL A 271 1.98 -22.98 5.89
C VAL A 271 1.17 -21.91 6.65
N GLY A 272 -0.08 -21.64 6.22
CA GLY A 272 -0.89 -20.56 6.80
C GLY A 272 -0.45 -19.17 6.34
N LEU A 273 0.20 -19.05 5.17
CA LEU A 273 0.68 -17.78 4.61
C LEU A 273 -0.17 -17.28 3.44
N GLY A 274 -1.00 -18.12 2.80
CA GLY A 274 -1.68 -17.75 1.56
C GLY A 274 -2.59 -16.54 1.69
N LEU A 275 -3.46 -16.50 2.70
CA LEU A 275 -4.37 -15.38 2.95
C LEU A 275 -3.64 -14.09 3.38
N SER A 276 -2.59 -14.21 4.20
CA SER A 276 -1.80 -13.06 4.61
C SER A 276 -1.03 -12.44 3.44
N ILE A 277 -0.46 -13.26 2.54
CA ILE A 277 0.19 -12.81 1.30
C ILE A 277 -0.82 -12.07 0.41
N ALA A 278 -2.00 -12.65 0.18
CA ALA A 278 -3.02 -12.01 -0.64
C ALA A 278 -3.49 -10.68 -0.04
N ALA A 279 -3.63 -10.60 1.29
CA ALA A 279 -4.00 -9.36 1.98
C ALA A 279 -2.89 -8.30 1.88
N ASP A 280 -1.62 -8.67 1.97
CA ASP A 280 -0.49 -7.74 1.80
C ASP A 280 -0.43 -7.19 0.38
N ILE A 281 -0.60 -8.05 -0.62
CA ILE A 281 -0.63 -7.65 -2.03
C ILE A 281 -1.82 -6.72 -2.31
N ALA A 282 -3.00 -6.99 -1.77
CA ALA A 282 -4.15 -6.08 -1.87
C ALA A 282 -3.82 -4.69 -1.30
N ARG A 283 -3.19 -4.62 -0.12
CA ARG A 283 -2.76 -3.35 0.50
C ARG A 283 -1.71 -2.60 -0.33
N GLN A 284 -0.76 -3.29 -0.93
CA GLN A 284 0.25 -2.68 -1.81
C GLN A 284 -0.36 -2.03 -3.05
N HIS A 285 -1.53 -2.54 -3.51
CA HIS A 285 -2.34 -1.94 -4.58
C HIS A 285 -3.28 -0.84 -4.09
N GLY A 286 -3.21 -0.45 -2.79
CA GLY A 286 -4.09 0.54 -2.18
C GLY A 286 -5.50 0.02 -1.90
N GLY A 287 -5.70 -1.29 -2.00
CA GLY A 287 -6.96 -1.98 -1.78
C GLY A 287 -7.02 -2.73 -0.45
N HIS A 288 -7.93 -3.67 -0.37
CA HIS A 288 -8.10 -4.54 0.81
C HIS A 288 -8.59 -5.92 0.40
N LEU A 289 -8.41 -6.89 1.31
CA LEU A 289 -8.98 -8.22 1.20
C LEU A 289 -10.11 -8.37 2.21
N SER A 290 -11.23 -8.91 1.79
CA SER A 290 -12.38 -9.24 2.63
C SER A 290 -12.75 -10.71 2.55
N ILE A 291 -13.27 -11.25 3.65
CA ILE A 291 -13.70 -12.65 3.75
C ILE A 291 -15.18 -12.69 4.08
N GLY A 292 -15.93 -13.41 3.28
CA GLY A 292 -17.37 -13.63 3.42
C GLY A 292 -17.75 -15.10 3.29
N GLU A 293 -19.02 -15.35 3.10
CA GLU A 293 -19.61 -16.64 2.81
C GLU A 293 -20.10 -16.66 1.35
N SER A 294 -19.78 -17.73 0.63
CA SER A 294 -20.32 -17.93 -0.72
C SER A 294 -21.77 -18.36 -0.64
N ARG A 295 -22.65 -17.57 -1.26
CA ARG A 295 -24.08 -17.90 -1.34
C ARG A 295 -24.37 -19.02 -2.32
N ASP A 296 -23.52 -19.15 -3.34
CA ASP A 296 -23.71 -20.11 -4.44
C ASP A 296 -23.10 -21.46 -4.12
N LEU A 297 -21.90 -21.49 -3.53
CA LEU A 297 -21.13 -22.70 -3.27
C LEU A 297 -21.20 -23.13 -1.78
N GLY A 298 -21.67 -22.25 -0.89
CA GLY A 298 -21.83 -22.55 0.53
C GLY A 298 -20.57 -22.49 1.40
N GLY A 299 -19.40 -22.28 0.79
CA GLY A 299 -18.10 -22.19 1.47
C GLY A 299 -17.62 -20.75 1.69
N ALA A 300 -16.31 -20.55 1.66
CA ALA A 300 -15.74 -19.21 1.82
C ALA A 300 -15.86 -18.41 0.51
N ARG A 301 -15.99 -17.08 0.68
CA ARG A 301 -15.89 -16.08 -0.37
C ARG A 301 -14.80 -15.08 0.01
N VAL A 302 -13.71 -15.07 -0.73
CA VAL A 302 -12.59 -14.16 -0.49
C VAL A 302 -12.51 -13.15 -1.63
N GLU A 303 -12.53 -11.89 -1.31
CA GLU A 303 -12.52 -10.79 -2.30
C GLU A 303 -11.32 -9.88 -2.10
N ILE A 304 -10.58 -9.64 -3.18
CA ILE A 304 -9.58 -8.57 -3.29
C ILE A 304 -10.23 -7.40 -4.01
N SER A 305 -10.31 -6.23 -3.37
CA SER A 305 -10.80 -4.99 -3.95
C SER A 305 -9.65 -4.00 -4.10
N ILE A 306 -9.44 -3.47 -5.31
CA ILE A 306 -8.36 -2.53 -5.66
C ILE A 306 -9.01 -1.26 -6.23
N PRO A 307 -8.70 -0.05 -5.72
CA PRO A 307 -9.16 1.20 -6.30
C PRO A 307 -8.51 1.41 -7.68
N ARG A 308 -9.25 2.06 -8.59
CA ARG A 308 -8.80 2.33 -9.96
C ARG A 308 -7.98 3.62 -10.06
#